data_9f2f1eadf29d946f88a98914be804e77
#
_entry.id   9f2f1eadf29d946f88a98914be804e77
#
_cell.length_a   1.000
_cell.length_b   1.000
_cell.length_c   1.000
_cell.angle_alpha   90.00
_cell.angle_beta   90.00
_cell.angle_gamma   90.00
#
_symmetry.space_group_name_H-M   'P 1'
#
loop_
_entity.id
_entity.type
_entity.pdbx_description
1 polymer ?
#
loop_
_entity_poly.entity_id
_entity_poly.type
_entity_poly.pdbx_seq_one_letter_code
_entity_poly.pdbx_strand_id
1 'polypeptide(L)'
;VAVGVVLVLFVGIAISLLGQFGQGVEDEAGHRGLAFATDDLGVSRAPDQTDTVPLEMPELSFDDRLDGFVAAFGLTKRERDVLEALVVSDDSVQDVAAALFLSRSTLYRHIASINKKTGAASRVALINFFWSWTPQD
;
A
#
# COMPACT_ATOMS: atom_id res chain seq x y z
N VAL A 1 -14.97 -10.15 -4.27
CA VAL A 1 -14.37 -8.85 -4.63
C VAL A 1 -14.82 -7.75 -3.68
N ALA A 2 -16.10 -7.71 -3.29
CA ALA A 2 -16.61 -6.74 -2.32
C ALA A 2 -16.05 -6.94 -0.90
N VAL A 3 -15.73 -8.15 -0.52
CA VAL A 3 -15.19 -8.49 0.80
C VAL A 3 -13.76 -7.99 0.99
N GLY A 4 -12.96 -8.01 -0.07
CA GLY A 4 -11.59 -7.51 -0.01
C GLY A 4 -11.50 -6.00 0.15
N VAL A 5 -12.38 -5.26 -0.49
CA VAL A 5 -12.42 -3.79 -0.40
C VAL A 5 -12.86 -3.33 0.99
N VAL A 6 -13.83 -4.02 1.57
CA VAL A 6 -14.29 -3.72 2.93
C VAL A 6 -13.21 -4.03 3.96
N LEU A 7 -12.45 -5.10 3.76
CA LEU A 7 -11.37 -5.47 4.67
C LEU A 7 -10.24 -4.44 4.66
N VAL A 8 -9.85 -3.94 3.50
CA VAL A 8 -8.79 -2.92 3.37
C VAL A 8 -9.21 -1.59 3.98
N LEU A 9 -10.47 -1.19 3.79
CA LEU A 9 -11.02 0.01 4.44
C LEU A 9 -11.08 -0.15 5.96
N PHE A 10 -11.44 -1.33 6.45
CA PHE A 10 -11.50 -1.61 7.89
C PHE A 10 -10.11 -1.61 8.54
N VAL A 11 -9.12 -2.17 7.87
CA VAL A 11 -7.73 -2.18 8.34
C VAL A 11 -7.15 -0.76 8.35
N GLY A 12 -7.43 0.03 7.33
CA GLY A 12 -6.99 1.42 7.28
C GLY A 12 -7.58 2.28 8.39
N ILE A 13 -8.86 2.13 8.68
CA ILE A 13 -9.54 2.84 9.76
C ILE A 13 -9.07 2.34 11.13
N ALA A 14 -8.86 1.04 11.28
CA ALA A 14 -8.36 0.47 12.52
C ALA A 14 -6.94 0.93 12.86
N ILE A 15 -6.07 1.03 11.88
CA ILE A 15 -4.70 1.54 12.06
C ILE A 15 -4.72 3.02 12.41
N SER A 16 -5.59 3.81 11.80
CA SER A 16 -5.74 5.23 12.11
C SER A 16 -6.29 5.47 13.52
N LEU A 17 -7.22 4.65 13.97
CA LEU A 17 -7.76 4.71 15.33
C LEU A 17 -6.75 4.23 16.38
N LEU A 18 -5.98 3.20 16.10
CA LEU A 18 -4.92 2.71 16.97
C LEU A 18 -3.78 3.71 17.11
N GLY A 19 -3.45 4.45 16.07
CA GLY A 19 -2.43 5.50 16.11
C GLY A 19 -2.81 6.67 17.04
N GLN A 20 -4.08 7.00 17.14
CA GLN A 20 -4.56 8.04 18.07
C GLN A 20 -4.66 7.57 19.52
N PHE A 21 -4.91 6.30 19.74
CA PHE A 21 -5.01 5.73 21.08
C PHE A 21 -3.66 5.44 21.72
N GLY A 22 -2.64 5.20 20.93
CA GLY A 22 -1.28 4.89 21.39
C GLY A 22 -0.54 6.07 22.01
N GLN A 23 -0.86 7.28 21.62
CA GLN A 23 -0.14 8.47 22.10
C GLN A 23 -0.41 8.82 23.55
N GLY A 24 -1.55 8.50 24.08
CA GLY A 24 -1.90 8.78 25.46
C GLY A 24 -1.39 7.74 26.46
N VAL A 25 -1.13 6.54 25.99
CA VAL A 25 -0.73 5.41 26.86
C VAL A 25 0.79 5.24 26.87
N GLU A 26 1.48 5.64 25.83
CA GLU A 26 2.93 5.49 25.75
C GLU A 26 3.68 6.41 26.72
N ASP A 27 3.18 7.60 26.98
CA ASP A 27 3.82 8.54 27.88
C ASP A 27 3.77 8.08 29.36
N GLU A 28 2.72 7.42 29.77
CA GLU A 28 2.62 6.90 31.14
C GLU A 28 3.36 5.59 31.33
N ALA A 29 3.32 4.71 30.37
CA ALA A 29 4.01 3.42 30.45
C ALA A 29 5.52 3.56 30.28
N GLY A 30 5.96 4.50 29.47
CA GLY A 30 7.37 4.79 29.26
C GLY A 30 8.06 5.34 30.52
N HIS A 31 7.34 6.11 31.32
CA HIS A 31 7.88 6.73 32.54
C HIS A 31 8.07 5.74 33.67
N ARG A 32 7.25 4.74 33.77
CA ARG A 32 7.35 3.72 34.81
C ARG A 32 8.28 2.56 34.44
N GLY A 33 8.34 2.21 33.16
CA GLY A 33 9.18 1.14 32.68
C GLY A 33 10.68 1.46 32.70
N LEU A 34 11.02 2.71 32.50
CA LEU A 34 12.42 3.15 32.45
C LEU A 34 13.07 3.18 33.83
N ALA A 35 12.34 3.48 34.88
CA ALA A 35 12.88 3.50 36.24
C ALA A 35 13.14 2.10 36.79
N PHE A 36 12.49 1.10 36.26
CA PHE A 36 12.57 -0.26 36.78
C PHE A 36 13.57 -1.16 36.07
N ALA A 37 13.81 -0.89 34.79
CA ALA A 37 14.59 -1.79 33.96
C ALA A 37 16.11 -1.58 34.08
N THR A 38 16.51 -0.46 34.62
CA THR A 38 17.93 -0.11 34.61
C THR A 38 18.71 -0.54 35.82
N ASP A 39 18.03 -0.76 36.95
CA ASP A 39 18.77 -0.95 38.19
C ASP A 39 19.07 -2.40 38.51
N ASP A 40 18.29 -3.31 38.00
CA ASP A 40 18.35 -4.67 38.51
C ASP A 40 19.01 -5.67 37.61
N LEU A 41 19.28 -5.28 36.41
CA LEU A 41 19.83 -6.18 35.43
C LEU A 41 21.18 -5.72 34.90
N GLY A 42 22.01 -5.31 35.77
CA GLY A 42 23.44 -5.21 35.46
C GLY A 42 24.05 -6.48 34.86
N VAL A 43 23.19 -7.42 34.62
CA VAL A 43 23.43 -8.57 33.76
C VAL A 43 22.89 -8.27 32.39
N SER A 44 23.43 -7.29 31.78
CA SER A 44 23.34 -7.26 30.33
C SER A 44 24.28 -8.33 29.80
N ARG A 45 23.86 -9.53 29.95
CA ARG A 45 24.26 -10.52 29.00
C ARG A 45 23.55 -10.14 27.73
N ALA A 46 24.28 -9.60 26.81
CA ALA A 46 23.81 -9.45 25.45
C ALA A 46 23.16 -10.80 25.08
N PRO A 47 21.90 -10.82 24.77
CA PRO A 47 21.33 -12.02 24.20
C PRO A 47 22.19 -12.30 23.00
N ASP A 48 22.66 -13.51 22.96
CA ASP A 48 23.14 -14.12 21.77
C ASP A 48 22.45 -13.43 20.57
N GLN A 49 23.21 -12.66 19.85
CA GLN A 49 22.73 -12.14 18.58
C GLN A 49 22.59 -13.37 17.73
N THR A 50 21.48 -14.06 17.92
CA THR A 50 20.98 -14.84 16.82
C THR A 50 20.82 -13.83 15.71
N ASP A 51 21.75 -13.86 14.78
CA ASP A 51 21.57 -13.28 13.48
C ASP A 51 20.31 -13.87 12.88
N THR A 52 19.18 -13.41 13.39
CA THR A 52 17.96 -13.42 12.62
C THR A 52 18.21 -12.40 11.52
N VAL A 53 18.89 -12.85 10.50
CA VAL A 53 18.84 -12.21 9.20
C VAL A 53 17.34 -12.01 8.98
N PRO A 54 16.83 -10.78 8.96
CA PRO A 54 15.47 -10.58 8.52
C PRO A 54 15.42 -11.27 7.18
N LEU A 55 14.53 -12.22 7.04
CA LEU A 55 14.13 -12.67 5.71
C LEU A 55 13.54 -11.42 5.08
N GLU A 56 14.42 -10.59 4.54
CA GLU A 56 14.00 -9.53 3.64
C GLU A 56 13.38 -10.27 2.47
N MET A 57 12.08 -10.48 2.59
CA MET A 57 11.30 -10.83 1.43
C MET A 57 11.58 -9.70 0.44
N PRO A 58 12.08 -10.01 -0.75
CA PRO A 58 12.36 -8.98 -1.72
C PRO A 58 11.07 -8.20 -1.91
N GLU A 59 11.03 -6.99 -1.41
CA GLU A 59 9.90 -6.10 -1.66
C GLU A 59 9.86 -5.90 -3.18
N LEU A 60 8.77 -6.37 -3.75
CA LEU A 60 8.54 -6.22 -5.18
C LEU A 60 8.64 -4.74 -5.52
N SER A 61 9.57 -4.37 -6.39
CA SER A 61 9.72 -2.99 -6.80
C SER A 61 8.42 -2.50 -7.45
N PHE A 62 8.20 -1.18 -7.43
CA PHE A 62 7.02 -0.60 -8.06
C PHE A 62 6.93 -0.96 -9.54
N ASP A 63 8.06 -0.88 -10.25
CA ASP A 63 8.12 -1.18 -11.70
C ASP A 63 7.82 -2.67 -11.96
N ASP A 64 8.39 -3.57 -11.18
CA ASP A 64 8.14 -5.00 -11.32
C ASP A 64 6.67 -5.34 -11.04
N ARG A 65 6.08 -4.70 -10.05
CA ARG A 65 4.65 -4.83 -9.75
C ARG A 65 3.80 -4.32 -10.91
N LEU A 66 4.14 -3.15 -11.45
CA LEU A 66 3.40 -2.53 -12.55
C LEU A 66 3.48 -3.40 -13.81
N ASP A 67 4.67 -3.85 -14.18
CA ASP A 67 4.87 -4.68 -15.35
C ASP A 67 4.21 -6.06 -15.21
N GLY A 68 4.32 -6.67 -14.03
CA GLY A 68 3.62 -7.91 -13.73
C GLY A 68 2.11 -7.77 -13.79
N PHE A 69 1.57 -6.68 -13.23
CA PHE A 69 0.13 -6.39 -13.28
C PHE A 69 -0.35 -6.16 -14.72
N VAL A 70 0.39 -5.38 -15.49
CA VAL A 70 0.09 -5.13 -16.91
C VAL A 70 0.08 -6.44 -17.72
N ALA A 71 1.04 -7.32 -17.48
CA ALA A 71 1.10 -8.62 -18.15
C ALA A 71 -0.05 -9.55 -17.72
N ALA A 72 -0.36 -9.60 -16.42
CA ALA A 72 -1.41 -10.46 -15.87
C ALA A 72 -2.81 -10.12 -16.41
N PHE A 73 -3.10 -8.83 -16.57
CA PHE A 73 -4.41 -8.36 -17.02
C PHE A 73 -4.46 -7.94 -18.49
N GLY A 74 -3.37 -8.09 -19.22
CA GLY A 74 -3.30 -7.76 -20.64
C GLY A 74 -3.56 -6.28 -20.93
N LEU A 75 -2.99 -5.39 -20.11
CA LEU A 75 -3.14 -3.96 -20.32
C LEU A 75 -2.27 -3.48 -21.49
N THR A 76 -2.79 -2.52 -22.23
CA THR A 76 -2.03 -1.87 -23.29
C THR A 76 -1.03 -0.88 -22.72
N LYS A 77 -0.06 -0.45 -23.52
CA LYS A 77 0.91 0.57 -23.11
C LYS A 77 0.23 1.85 -22.61
N ARG A 78 -0.82 2.31 -23.26
CA ARG A 78 -1.57 3.50 -22.81
C ARG A 78 -2.34 3.26 -21.52
N GLU A 79 -2.88 2.08 -21.34
CA GLU A 79 -3.52 1.70 -20.08
C GLU A 79 -2.51 1.59 -18.94
N ARG A 80 -1.28 1.14 -19.22
CA ARG A 80 -0.17 1.16 -18.28
C ARG A 80 0.16 2.58 -17.83
N ASP A 81 0.35 3.51 -18.79
CA ASP A 81 0.64 4.91 -18.49
C ASP A 81 -0.47 5.54 -17.63
N VAL A 82 -1.71 5.23 -17.93
CA VAL A 82 -2.87 5.69 -17.15
C VAL A 82 -2.89 5.08 -15.75
N LEU A 83 -2.68 3.77 -15.64
CA LEU A 83 -2.64 3.09 -14.35
C LEU A 83 -1.53 3.64 -13.45
N GLU A 84 -0.32 3.80 -13.99
CA GLU A 84 0.81 4.38 -13.29
C GLU A 84 0.49 5.77 -12.75
N ALA A 85 -0.05 6.66 -13.57
CA ALA A 85 -0.43 7.99 -13.15
C ALA A 85 -1.52 7.99 -12.07
N LEU A 86 -2.48 7.05 -12.14
CA LEU A 86 -3.54 6.93 -11.14
C LEU A 86 -3.06 6.40 -9.79
N VAL A 87 -2.03 5.57 -9.80
CA VAL A 87 -1.51 4.90 -8.59
C VAL A 87 -0.50 5.79 -7.87
N VAL A 88 0.32 6.52 -8.63
CA VAL A 88 1.38 7.37 -8.09
C VAL A 88 0.84 8.69 -7.56
N SER A 89 -0.21 9.23 -8.16
CA SER A 89 -0.75 10.53 -7.78
C SER A 89 -2.16 10.43 -7.17
N ASP A 90 -2.38 11.22 -6.14
CA ASP A 90 -3.71 11.48 -5.57
C ASP A 90 -4.47 12.58 -6.33
N ASP A 91 -3.96 12.98 -7.47
CA ASP A 91 -4.50 14.06 -8.26
C ASP A 91 -5.93 13.79 -8.76
N SER A 92 -6.63 14.86 -9.07
CA SER A 92 -7.93 14.75 -9.70
C SER A 92 -7.81 14.11 -11.09
N VAL A 93 -8.89 13.50 -11.55
CA VAL A 93 -8.96 12.92 -12.91
C VAL A 93 -8.61 13.96 -13.99
N GLN A 94 -8.91 15.22 -13.73
CA GLN A 94 -8.60 16.30 -14.65
C GLN A 94 -7.10 16.57 -14.74
N ASP A 95 -6.41 16.56 -13.60
CA ASP A 95 -4.97 16.81 -13.54
C ASP A 95 -4.20 15.63 -14.13
N VAL A 96 -4.62 14.41 -13.85
CA VAL A 96 -4.07 13.20 -14.49
C VAL A 96 -4.26 13.23 -16.01
N ALA A 97 -5.42 13.65 -16.49
CA ALA A 97 -5.65 13.78 -17.93
C ALA A 97 -4.73 14.83 -18.56
N ALA A 98 -4.55 15.97 -17.90
CA ALA A 98 -3.64 17.02 -18.35
C ALA A 98 -2.18 16.52 -18.38
N ALA A 99 -1.73 15.84 -17.34
CA ALA A 99 -0.38 15.27 -17.26
C ALA A 99 -0.09 14.26 -18.38
N LEU A 100 -1.08 13.50 -18.78
CA LEU A 100 -0.97 12.50 -19.86
C LEU A 100 -1.29 13.07 -21.26
N PHE A 101 -1.56 14.37 -21.36
CA PHE A 101 -2.00 15.02 -22.60
C PHE A 101 -3.26 14.37 -23.21
N LEU A 102 -4.18 13.95 -22.36
CA LEU A 102 -5.44 13.31 -22.74
C LEU A 102 -6.63 14.23 -22.43
N SER A 103 -7.70 14.06 -23.21
CA SER A 103 -8.97 14.62 -22.78
C SER A 103 -9.54 13.85 -21.60
N ARG A 104 -10.31 14.53 -20.77
CA ARG A 104 -10.98 13.91 -19.64
C ARG A 104 -11.83 12.69 -20.04
N SER A 105 -12.55 12.80 -21.16
CA SER A 105 -13.36 11.71 -21.70
C SER A 105 -12.52 10.51 -22.15
N THR A 106 -11.36 10.78 -22.74
CA THR A 106 -10.42 9.73 -23.16
C THR A 106 -9.84 9.02 -21.92
N LEU A 107 -9.46 9.77 -20.90
CA LEU A 107 -8.98 9.19 -19.66
C LEU A 107 -10.02 8.26 -19.02
N TYR A 108 -11.29 8.70 -18.93
CA TYR A 108 -12.36 7.85 -18.41
C TYR A 108 -12.55 6.57 -19.20
N ARG A 109 -12.37 6.62 -20.54
CA ARG A 109 -12.43 5.40 -21.37
C ARG A 109 -11.30 4.44 -21.02
N HIS A 110 -10.09 4.93 -20.81
CA HIS A 110 -8.98 4.09 -20.37
C HIS A 110 -9.24 3.48 -18.98
N ILE A 111 -9.70 4.28 -18.04
CA ILE A 111 -10.07 3.79 -16.70
C ILE A 111 -11.15 2.71 -16.80
N ALA A 112 -12.19 2.93 -17.58
CA ALA A 112 -13.24 1.94 -17.78
C ALA A 112 -12.73 0.64 -18.42
N SER A 113 -11.82 0.75 -19.37
CA SER A 113 -11.19 -0.41 -20.01
C SER A 113 -10.33 -1.20 -19.01
N ILE A 114 -9.50 -0.51 -18.20
CA ILE A 114 -8.69 -1.12 -17.15
C ILE A 114 -9.60 -1.82 -16.13
N ASN A 115 -10.63 -1.12 -15.65
CA ASN A 115 -11.59 -1.68 -14.70
C ASN A 115 -12.26 -2.95 -15.25
N LYS A 116 -12.61 -2.95 -16.52
CA LYS A 116 -13.20 -4.13 -17.18
C LYS A 116 -12.23 -5.30 -17.21
N LYS A 117 -10.95 -5.05 -17.48
CA LYS A 117 -9.91 -6.10 -17.55
C LYS A 117 -9.53 -6.64 -16.17
N THR A 118 -9.49 -5.78 -15.17
CA THR A 118 -9.12 -6.14 -13.79
C THR A 118 -10.28 -6.58 -12.93
N GLY A 119 -11.51 -6.29 -13.35
CA GLY A 119 -12.71 -6.53 -12.53
C GLY A 119 -12.93 -5.49 -11.44
N ALA A 120 -12.19 -4.39 -11.44
CA ALA A 120 -12.36 -3.33 -10.45
C ALA A 120 -13.66 -2.55 -10.70
N ALA A 121 -14.34 -2.17 -9.63
CA ALA A 121 -15.62 -1.47 -9.71
C ALA A 121 -15.47 0.07 -9.80
N SER A 122 -14.31 0.59 -9.40
CA SER A 122 -14.05 2.03 -9.33
C SER A 122 -12.55 2.32 -9.39
N ARG A 123 -12.19 3.62 -9.53
CA ARG A 123 -10.79 4.08 -9.45
C ARG A 123 -10.15 3.64 -8.11
N VAL A 124 -10.83 3.86 -7.01
CA VAL A 124 -10.31 3.52 -5.68
C VAL A 124 -10.13 2.01 -5.54
N ALA A 125 -11.10 1.23 -6.02
CA ALA A 125 -11.00 -0.22 -6.02
C ALA A 125 -9.82 -0.72 -6.87
N LEU A 126 -9.58 -0.08 -8.01
CA LEU A 126 -8.46 -0.39 -8.89
C LEU A 126 -7.11 -0.11 -8.20
N ILE A 127 -6.97 1.04 -7.57
CA ILE A 127 -5.74 1.42 -6.85
C ILE A 127 -5.48 0.43 -5.70
N ASN A 128 -6.49 0.14 -4.90
CA ASN A 128 -6.37 -0.82 -3.81
C ASN A 128 -6.04 -2.23 -4.31
N PHE A 129 -6.64 -2.63 -5.40
CA PHE A 129 -6.35 -3.90 -6.03
C PHE A 129 -4.90 -3.98 -6.53
N PHE A 130 -4.40 -2.94 -7.16
CA PHE A 130 -3.00 -2.85 -7.60
C PHE A 130 -2.01 -3.04 -6.43
N TRP A 131 -2.23 -2.34 -5.33
CA TRP A 131 -1.33 -2.43 -4.17
C TRP A 131 -1.41 -3.76 -3.43
N SER A 132 -2.55 -4.41 -3.46
CA SER A 132 -2.74 -5.73 -2.85
C SER A 132 -2.34 -6.90 -3.76
N TRP A 133 -2.14 -6.62 -5.04
CA TRP A 133 -1.81 -7.64 -6.01
C TRP A 133 -0.36 -8.07 -5.89
N THR A 134 -0.15 -9.38 -5.97
CA THR A 134 1.17 -10.00 -6.04
C THR A 134 1.25 -10.91 -7.27
N PRO A 135 2.39 -10.95 -7.97
CA PRO A 135 2.57 -11.89 -9.06
C PRO A 135 2.32 -13.31 -8.55
N GLN A 136 1.59 -14.06 -9.32
CA GLN A 136 1.42 -15.50 -9.06
C GLN A 136 2.49 -16.22 -9.88
N ASP A 137 3.39 -16.91 -9.22
CA ASP A 137 4.34 -17.81 -9.86
C ASP A 137 3.64 -19.04 -10.45
#